data_fb250758f887f5a096c896864c74210d
#
_entry.id   fb250758f887f5a096c896864c74210d
#
_cell.length_a   1.000
_cell.length_b   1.000
_cell.length_c   1.000
_cell.angle_alpha   90.00
_cell.angle_beta   90.00
_cell.angle_gamma   90.00
#
_symmetry.space_group_name_H-M   'P 1'
#
loop_
_entity.id
_entity.type
_entity.pdbx_description
1 polymer ?
#
loop_
_entity_poly.entity_id
_entity_poly.type
_entity_poly.pdbx_seq_one_letter_code
_entity_poly.pdbx_strand_id
1 'polypeptide(L)'
;MVYVDQNGHLYHGNLEIDGKEYHFNEDSGFMTRGFVTHKTNTYYYDQKGHKLYGFQTINDHTYYFDKNGKMAKDTYVAFSKDGQLHLDYYDKNGEKTKQEVDFDIEEIQSQVQKVLSKYDGDISVYFKDLRTEQSFYINPKNMYPCCMIKVPALIKIFQEIENGNIDHAAHANEIEQMITISSNTAYNNLAALLGGGNGIYGLYQINQMCIELGLENTELHHGLLPGENFFTDGGANTSNPKDIGILFEKLYKKEIISDKACQDMISILKACEDRDEIQAGLDKGIEFAHKTGAADLLYHDGGIVYLPGRDYILVIFSNQVSRMYDMMQEVSKTILNYQKSLTGSKDIIYVQDA
;
A
#
# COMPACT_ATOMS: atom_id res chain seq x y z
N MET A 1 -21.73 12.95 42.25
CA MET A 1 -21.84 11.57 42.78
C MET A 1 -20.54 11.28 43.51
N VAL A 2 -20.60 10.60 44.62
CA VAL A 2 -19.43 10.09 45.35
C VAL A 2 -19.60 8.59 45.51
N TYR A 3 -18.50 7.87 45.68
CA TYR A 3 -18.47 6.49 46.06
C TYR A 3 -17.96 6.39 47.50
N VAL A 4 -18.63 5.57 48.28
CA VAL A 4 -18.29 5.35 49.71
C VAL A 4 -17.99 3.87 49.92
N ASP A 5 -16.86 3.57 50.53
CA ASP A 5 -16.47 2.20 50.84
C ASP A 5 -17.35 1.58 51.94
N GLN A 6 -17.13 0.31 52.23
CA GLN A 6 -17.89 -0.44 53.28
C GLN A 6 -17.73 0.14 54.69
N ASN A 7 -16.71 0.98 54.91
CA ASN A 7 -16.42 1.62 56.21
C ASN A 7 -16.95 3.07 56.25
N GLY A 8 -17.63 3.53 55.20
CA GLY A 8 -18.17 4.90 55.12
C GLY A 8 -17.19 5.94 54.69
N HIS A 9 -15.99 5.57 54.17
CA HIS A 9 -15.00 6.54 53.68
C HIS A 9 -15.24 6.86 52.19
N LEU A 10 -15.03 8.13 51.81
CA LEU A 10 -15.02 8.56 50.44
C LEU A 10 -13.88 7.89 49.65
N TYR A 11 -14.23 7.37 48.49
CA TYR A 11 -13.21 6.85 47.57
C TYR A 11 -12.60 7.97 46.70
N HIS A 12 -11.28 7.87 46.43
CA HIS A 12 -10.51 8.79 45.64
C HIS A 12 -9.72 7.98 44.58
N GLY A 13 -9.49 8.55 43.40
CA GLY A 13 -8.75 7.91 42.32
C GLY A 13 -9.62 7.04 41.41
N ASN A 14 -8.99 6.09 40.72
CA ASN A 14 -9.64 5.22 39.74
C ASN A 14 -10.32 4.03 40.40
N LEU A 15 -11.55 3.75 40.02
CA LEU A 15 -12.33 2.62 40.53
C LEU A 15 -13.09 1.95 39.37
N GLU A 16 -13.02 0.63 39.33
CA GLU A 16 -13.86 -0.18 38.45
C GLU A 16 -15.13 -0.63 39.17
N ILE A 17 -16.29 -0.34 38.59
CA ILE A 17 -17.60 -0.75 39.08
C ILE A 17 -18.37 -1.39 37.93
N ASP A 18 -18.80 -2.65 38.07
CA ASP A 18 -19.54 -3.39 37.04
C ASP A 18 -18.88 -3.38 35.67
N GLY A 19 -17.54 -3.54 35.60
CA GLY A 19 -16.76 -3.54 34.37
C GLY A 19 -16.62 -2.16 33.70
N LYS A 20 -16.93 -1.07 34.42
CA LYS A 20 -16.76 0.31 33.95
C LYS A 20 -15.74 1.03 34.82
N GLU A 21 -14.80 1.72 34.18
CA GLU A 21 -13.84 2.55 34.91
C GLU A 21 -14.38 3.95 35.18
N TYR A 22 -14.25 4.39 36.44
CA TYR A 22 -14.59 5.71 36.96
C TYR A 22 -13.36 6.36 37.56
N HIS A 23 -13.37 7.69 37.64
CA HIS A 23 -12.40 8.44 38.40
C HIS A 23 -13.11 9.35 39.43
N PHE A 24 -12.64 9.26 40.66
CA PHE A 24 -13.09 10.13 41.74
C PHE A 24 -11.95 11.09 42.09
N ASN A 25 -12.24 12.39 42.07
CA ASN A 25 -11.24 13.44 42.26
C ASN A 25 -10.48 13.22 43.57
N GLU A 26 -9.14 13.34 43.49
CA GLU A 26 -8.22 13.03 44.61
C GLU A 26 -8.46 13.87 45.88
N ASP A 27 -8.96 15.12 45.73
CA ASP A 27 -9.17 16.03 46.84
C ASP A 27 -10.61 15.96 47.35
N SER A 28 -11.60 15.95 46.46
CA SER A 28 -12.99 16.10 46.81
C SER A 28 -13.80 14.79 46.89
N GLY A 29 -13.30 13.71 46.34
CA GLY A 29 -14.02 12.41 46.22
C GLY A 29 -15.20 12.47 45.25
N PHE A 30 -15.43 13.55 44.53
CA PHE A 30 -16.52 13.60 43.53
C PHE A 30 -16.15 12.91 42.24
N MET A 31 -17.13 12.18 41.67
CA MET A 31 -16.99 11.53 40.37
C MET A 31 -16.68 12.57 39.29
N THR A 32 -15.61 12.30 38.55
CA THR A 32 -15.12 13.16 37.49
C THR A 32 -15.88 12.95 36.18
N ARG A 33 -16.02 14.01 35.39
CA ARG A 33 -16.59 14.03 34.04
C ARG A 33 -15.79 14.97 33.15
N GLY A 34 -15.82 14.71 31.83
CA GLY A 34 -15.04 15.53 30.88
C GLY A 34 -13.58 15.14 30.81
N PHE A 35 -12.77 16.04 30.29
CA PHE A 35 -11.33 15.83 30.18
C PHE A 35 -10.64 15.94 31.53
N VAL A 36 -9.81 14.96 31.83
CA VAL A 36 -8.98 14.88 33.05
C VAL A 36 -7.55 14.64 32.66
N THR A 37 -6.65 15.50 33.11
CA THR A 37 -5.22 15.31 32.92
C THR A 37 -4.57 14.87 34.24
N HIS A 38 -3.96 13.68 34.20
CA HIS A 38 -3.14 13.19 35.29
C HIS A 38 -1.69 13.06 34.80
N LYS A 39 -0.77 13.81 35.39
CA LYS A 39 0.61 14.00 34.93
C LYS A 39 0.60 14.53 33.47
N THR A 40 1.10 13.73 32.52
CA THR A 40 1.17 14.09 31.09
C THR A 40 0.04 13.46 30.25
N ASN A 41 -0.77 12.57 30.84
CA ASN A 41 -1.80 11.83 30.15
C ASN A 41 -3.18 12.47 30.34
N THR A 42 -3.94 12.58 29.28
CA THR A 42 -5.33 13.08 29.32
C THR A 42 -6.28 11.92 29.03
N TYR A 43 -7.36 11.89 29.79
CA TYR A 43 -8.46 10.91 29.72
C TYR A 43 -9.78 11.66 29.57
N TYR A 44 -10.83 10.97 29.13
CA TYR A 44 -12.16 11.56 29.11
C TYR A 44 -13.16 10.63 29.79
N TYR A 45 -14.02 11.20 30.60
CA TYR A 45 -15.13 10.52 31.30
C TYR A 45 -16.46 11.12 30.84
N ASP A 46 -17.38 10.26 30.40
CA ASP A 46 -18.69 10.67 29.88
C ASP A 46 -19.58 11.29 30.97
N GLN A 47 -20.83 11.67 30.60
CA GLN A 47 -21.78 12.26 31.54
C GLN A 47 -22.19 11.31 32.65
N LYS A 48 -22.02 9.97 32.47
CA LYS A 48 -22.23 8.95 33.48
C LYS A 48 -20.99 8.66 34.32
N GLY A 49 -19.84 9.25 33.97
CA GLY A 49 -18.54 9.06 34.62
C GLY A 49 -17.76 7.88 34.09
N HIS A 50 -18.17 7.27 32.96
CA HIS A 50 -17.43 6.15 32.36
C HIS A 50 -16.25 6.67 31.55
N LYS A 51 -15.09 6.06 31.73
CA LYS A 51 -13.89 6.32 30.94
C LYS A 51 -14.10 5.88 29.49
N LEU A 52 -13.69 6.71 28.53
CA LEU A 52 -13.85 6.44 27.10
C LEU A 52 -12.57 5.88 26.48
N TYR A 53 -12.73 5.08 25.40
CA TYR A 53 -11.69 4.40 24.63
C TYR A 53 -12.00 4.49 23.14
N GLY A 54 -10.98 4.28 22.30
CA GLY A 54 -11.13 4.28 20.84
C GLY A 54 -11.43 5.66 20.27
N PHE A 55 -12.04 5.67 19.08
CA PHE A 55 -12.45 6.90 18.40
C PHE A 55 -13.72 7.47 19.04
N GLN A 56 -13.70 8.74 19.42
CA GLN A 56 -14.81 9.42 20.09
C GLN A 56 -15.06 10.79 19.47
N THR A 57 -16.32 11.14 19.26
CA THR A 57 -16.73 12.50 18.88
C THR A 57 -17.29 13.21 20.13
N ILE A 58 -16.65 14.29 20.54
CA ILE A 58 -16.97 15.07 21.72
C ILE A 58 -17.07 16.54 21.30
N ASN A 59 -18.24 17.16 21.45
CA ASN A 59 -18.50 18.56 21.04
C ASN A 59 -18.06 18.84 19.59
N ASP A 60 -18.44 17.95 18.65
CA ASP A 60 -18.12 18.03 17.22
C ASP A 60 -16.65 17.86 16.84
N HIS A 61 -15.75 17.57 17.79
CA HIS A 61 -14.36 17.25 17.56
C HIS A 61 -14.12 15.74 17.72
N THR A 62 -13.25 15.16 16.89
CA THR A 62 -12.89 13.75 16.98
C THR A 62 -11.57 13.59 17.75
N TYR A 63 -11.60 12.65 18.70
CA TYR A 63 -10.47 12.25 19.55
C TYR A 63 -10.22 10.75 19.43
N TYR A 64 -9.01 10.32 19.77
CA TYR A 64 -8.69 8.91 19.94
C TYR A 64 -8.11 8.67 21.34
N PHE A 65 -8.63 7.65 22.01
CA PHE A 65 -8.15 7.18 23.31
C PHE A 65 -7.65 5.73 23.16
N ASP A 66 -6.41 5.48 23.55
CA ASP A 66 -5.81 4.14 23.45
C ASP A 66 -6.51 3.10 24.34
N LYS A 67 -6.02 1.86 24.33
CA LYS A 67 -6.57 0.77 25.18
C LYS A 67 -6.51 1.04 26.69
N ASN A 68 -5.73 2.01 27.13
CA ASN A 68 -5.66 2.46 28.53
C ASN A 68 -6.50 3.73 28.76
N GLY A 69 -7.21 4.21 27.73
CA GLY A 69 -8.00 5.45 27.75
C GLY A 69 -7.16 6.72 27.65
N LYS A 70 -5.87 6.61 27.32
CA LYS A 70 -4.99 7.78 27.15
C LYS A 70 -5.27 8.44 25.81
N MET A 71 -5.52 9.74 25.81
CA MET A 71 -5.77 10.54 24.62
C MET A 71 -4.50 10.66 23.75
N ALA A 72 -4.64 10.39 22.45
CA ALA A 72 -3.63 10.66 21.45
C ALA A 72 -3.42 12.18 21.32
N LYS A 73 -2.17 12.64 21.40
CA LYS A 73 -1.76 14.04 21.26
C LYS A 73 -0.47 14.15 20.48
N ASP A 74 -0.41 15.09 19.55
CA ASP A 74 0.75 15.36 18.69
C ASP A 74 1.32 14.08 18.06
N THR A 75 0.41 13.22 17.55
CA THR A 75 0.72 11.88 17.09
C THR A 75 -0.22 11.44 15.97
N TYR A 76 0.18 10.43 15.23
CA TYR A 76 -0.68 9.76 14.26
C TYR A 76 -1.34 8.53 14.87
N VAL A 77 -2.56 8.24 14.44
CA VAL A 77 -3.28 6.99 14.74
C VAL A 77 -3.53 6.26 13.43
N ALA A 78 -2.94 5.09 13.29
CA ALA A 78 -3.11 4.21 12.15
C ALA A 78 -4.18 3.15 12.44
N PHE A 79 -5.14 2.96 11.55
CA PHE A 79 -6.23 1.99 11.70
C PHE A 79 -6.66 1.44 10.35
N SER A 80 -7.14 0.20 10.34
CA SER A 80 -7.71 -0.42 9.15
C SER A 80 -9.18 -0.01 8.99
N LYS A 81 -9.57 0.37 7.78
CA LYS A 81 -10.96 0.60 7.39
C LYS A 81 -11.14 0.15 5.95
N ASP A 82 -12.14 -0.69 5.69
CA ASP A 82 -12.43 -1.25 4.36
C ASP A 82 -11.21 -1.94 3.70
N GLY A 83 -10.36 -2.57 4.52
CA GLY A 83 -9.13 -3.24 4.08
C GLY A 83 -7.98 -2.29 3.69
N GLN A 84 -8.14 -0.99 3.95
CA GLN A 84 -7.10 0.02 3.75
C GLN A 84 -6.61 0.57 5.09
N LEU A 85 -5.31 0.87 5.15
CA LEU A 85 -4.70 1.50 6.32
C LEU A 85 -4.87 3.02 6.23
N HIS A 86 -5.57 3.58 7.21
CA HIS A 86 -5.78 5.01 7.37
C HIS A 86 -4.85 5.59 8.43
N LEU A 87 -4.49 6.84 8.26
CA LEU A 87 -3.63 7.58 9.20
C LEU A 87 -4.27 8.92 9.53
N ASP A 88 -4.75 9.07 10.77
CA ASP A 88 -5.32 10.31 11.28
C ASP A 88 -4.30 11.02 12.18
N TYR A 89 -4.11 12.33 11.98
CA TYR A 89 -3.28 13.14 12.88
C TYR A 89 -4.13 13.80 13.98
N TYR A 90 -3.65 13.69 15.22
CA TYR A 90 -4.20 14.35 16.40
C TYR A 90 -3.24 15.40 16.90
N ASP A 91 -3.68 16.65 16.99
CA ASP A 91 -2.85 17.80 17.37
C ASP A 91 -2.45 17.78 18.85
N LYS A 92 -1.79 18.85 19.32
CA LYS A 92 -1.36 18.99 20.71
C LYS A 92 -2.53 19.04 21.72
N ASN A 93 -3.75 19.38 21.24
CA ASN A 93 -4.97 19.37 22.04
C ASN A 93 -5.65 18.00 22.01
N GLY A 94 -5.20 17.08 21.13
CA GLY A 94 -5.77 15.76 20.89
C GLY A 94 -6.94 15.78 19.92
N GLU A 95 -7.19 16.86 19.21
CA GLU A 95 -8.22 16.97 18.21
C GLU A 95 -7.72 16.42 16.87
N LYS A 96 -8.54 15.59 16.22
CA LYS A 96 -8.25 15.15 14.85
C LYS A 96 -8.25 16.35 13.92
N THR A 97 -7.16 16.57 13.23
CA THR A 97 -7.01 17.63 12.25
C THR A 97 -6.55 17.08 10.91
N LYS A 98 -6.80 17.81 9.83
CA LYS A 98 -6.08 17.59 8.59
C LYS A 98 -4.70 18.22 8.76
N GLN A 99 -3.67 17.37 8.91
CA GLN A 99 -2.32 17.90 8.75
C GLN A 99 -2.11 18.15 7.27
N GLU A 100 -1.94 19.41 6.89
CA GLU A 100 -1.35 19.73 5.59
C GLU A 100 0.11 19.32 5.67
N VAL A 101 0.46 18.35 4.84
CA VAL A 101 1.84 17.94 4.67
C VAL A 101 2.34 18.68 3.46
N ASP A 102 3.43 19.41 3.64
CA ASP A 102 4.13 20.13 2.58
C ASP A 102 4.86 19.08 1.71
N PHE A 103 4.10 18.48 0.76
CA PHE A 103 4.63 17.49 -0.16
C PHE A 103 5.11 18.21 -1.42
N ASP A 104 6.42 18.18 -1.63
CA ASP A 104 7.08 18.78 -2.78
C ASP A 104 7.52 17.68 -3.76
N ILE A 105 6.78 17.54 -4.86
CA ILE A 105 7.06 16.55 -5.91
C ILE A 105 8.37 16.86 -6.66
N GLU A 106 8.75 18.14 -6.78
CA GLU A 106 9.99 18.53 -7.45
C GLU A 106 11.20 18.21 -6.59
N GLU A 107 11.09 18.37 -5.27
CA GLU A 107 12.14 17.99 -4.33
C GLU A 107 12.44 16.50 -4.41
N ILE A 108 11.43 15.63 -4.29
CA ILE A 108 11.65 14.17 -4.35
C ILE A 108 12.15 13.74 -5.73
N GLN A 109 11.62 14.31 -6.81
CA GLN A 109 12.12 14.05 -8.16
C GLN A 109 13.60 14.41 -8.29
N SER A 110 14.03 15.57 -7.78
CA SER A 110 15.42 16.01 -7.78
C SER A 110 16.33 15.08 -6.99
N GLN A 111 15.86 14.62 -5.81
CA GLN A 111 16.61 13.63 -5.01
C GLN A 111 16.79 12.31 -5.76
N VAL A 112 15.76 11.80 -6.42
CA VAL A 112 15.84 10.58 -7.25
C VAL A 112 16.79 10.80 -8.43
N GLN A 113 16.70 11.92 -9.17
CA GLN A 113 17.62 12.23 -10.26
C GLN A 113 19.09 12.26 -9.83
N LYS A 114 19.36 12.80 -8.63
CA LYS A 114 20.70 12.79 -8.04
C LYS A 114 21.19 11.36 -7.73
N VAL A 115 20.30 10.46 -7.31
CA VAL A 115 20.66 9.04 -7.16
C VAL A 115 21.00 8.46 -8.52
N LEU A 116 20.11 8.62 -9.52
CA LEU A 116 20.29 8.03 -10.85
C LEU A 116 21.57 8.49 -11.54
N SER A 117 22.02 9.73 -11.30
CA SER A 117 23.27 10.26 -11.89
C SER A 117 24.54 9.52 -11.49
N LYS A 118 24.50 8.62 -10.49
CA LYS A 118 25.60 7.78 -10.05
C LYS A 118 25.72 6.46 -10.81
N TYR A 119 24.75 6.16 -11.65
CA TYR A 119 24.61 4.88 -12.33
C TYR A 119 24.62 5.04 -13.85
N ASP A 120 25.14 4.01 -14.52
CA ASP A 120 25.18 3.89 -15.97
C ASP A 120 23.88 3.29 -16.54
N GLY A 121 23.83 3.16 -17.85
CA GLY A 121 22.75 2.51 -18.58
C GLY A 121 21.48 3.38 -18.72
N ASP A 122 20.42 2.74 -19.20
CA ASP A 122 19.11 3.35 -19.35
C ASP A 122 18.24 3.06 -18.12
N ILE A 123 17.83 4.09 -17.41
CA ILE A 123 16.98 3.97 -16.22
C ILE A 123 15.76 4.86 -16.41
N SER A 124 14.58 4.27 -16.29
CA SER A 124 13.28 4.94 -16.39
C SER A 124 12.49 4.71 -15.11
N VAL A 125 12.01 5.79 -14.47
CA VAL A 125 11.38 5.72 -13.15
C VAL A 125 10.05 6.46 -13.16
N TYR A 126 8.97 5.77 -12.81
CA TYR A 126 7.67 6.35 -12.50
C TYR A 126 7.37 6.27 -11.01
N PHE A 127 6.98 7.39 -10.44
CA PHE A 127 6.53 7.51 -9.05
C PHE A 127 5.18 8.21 -9.00
N LYS A 128 4.31 7.76 -8.09
CA LYS A 128 3.06 8.44 -7.77
C LYS A 128 2.77 8.34 -6.27
N ASP A 129 2.59 9.49 -5.63
CA ASP A 129 2.05 9.58 -4.28
C ASP A 129 0.52 9.41 -4.33
N LEU A 130 0.00 8.38 -3.65
CA LEU A 130 -1.43 8.02 -3.72
C LEU A 130 -2.31 8.89 -2.81
N ARG A 131 -1.72 9.72 -1.96
CA ARG A 131 -2.45 10.66 -1.11
C ARG A 131 -2.66 12.01 -1.80
N THR A 132 -1.60 12.55 -2.45
CA THR A 132 -1.63 13.85 -3.12
C THR A 132 -1.99 13.77 -4.60
N GLU A 133 -1.99 12.57 -5.17
CA GLU A 133 -2.16 12.26 -6.59
C GLU A 133 -1.05 12.84 -7.50
N GLN A 134 0.00 13.43 -6.90
CA GLN A 134 1.12 13.95 -7.65
C GLN A 134 2.06 12.83 -8.10
N SER A 135 2.66 12.99 -9.27
CA SER A 135 3.54 12.00 -9.87
C SER A 135 4.68 12.65 -10.65
N PHE A 136 5.77 11.90 -10.83
CA PHE A 136 6.81 12.24 -11.79
C PHE A 136 7.17 11.04 -12.65
N TYR A 137 7.74 11.31 -13.83
CA TYR A 137 8.24 10.31 -14.74
C TYR A 137 9.62 10.74 -15.27
N ILE A 138 10.68 10.11 -14.76
CA ILE A 138 12.06 10.39 -15.14
C ILE A 138 12.45 9.48 -16.30
N ASN A 139 13.09 10.06 -17.34
CA ASN A 139 13.55 9.38 -18.55
C ASN A 139 12.48 8.47 -19.18
N PRO A 140 11.35 9.03 -19.65
CA PRO A 140 10.30 8.28 -20.30
C PRO A 140 10.84 7.42 -21.45
N LYS A 141 10.73 6.09 -21.33
CA LYS A 141 11.24 5.17 -22.33
C LYS A 141 10.46 3.88 -22.35
N ASN A 142 10.07 3.44 -23.54
CA ASN A 142 9.52 2.09 -23.74
C ASN A 142 10.67 1.09 -23.78
N MET A 143 10.50 -0.05 -23.11
CA MET A 143 11.46 -1.15 -23.06
C MET A 143 10.74 -2.47 -23.25
N TYR A 144 11.50 -3.53 -23.54
CA TYR A 144 11.01 -4.89 -23.44
C TYR A 144 10.68 -5.18 -21.96
N PRO A 145 9.41 -5.48 -21.60
CA PRO A 145 8.96 -5.45 -20.21
C PRO A 145 9.29 -6.69 -19.39
N CYS A 146 9.90 -7.70 -19.97
CA CYS A 146 10.17 -8.99 -19.30
C CYS A 146 8.91 -9.54 -18.63
N CYS A 147 9.01 -9.97 -17.38
CA CYS A 147 7.89 -10.53 -16.61
C CYS A 147 6.91 -9.49 -16.05
N MET A 148 7.12 -8.20 -16.30
CA MET A 148 6.14 -7.17 -15.91
C MET A 148 4.81 -7.31 -16.66
N ILE A 149 4.82 -7.94 -17.86
CA ILE A 149 3.59 -8.24 -18.62
C ILE A 149 2.63 -9.20 -17.91
N LYS A 150 3.07 -9.85 -16.84
CA LYS A 150 2.23 -10.70 -16.00
C LYS A 150 1.21 -9.92 -15.19
N VAL A 151 1.46 -8.63 -14.95
CA VAL A 151 0.50 -7.74 -14.27
C VAL A 151 -0.77 -7.52 -15.11
N PRO A 152 -0.71 -7.05 -16.37
CA PRO A 152 -1.92 -6.95 -17.18
C PRO A 152 -2.56 -8.31 -17.45
N ALA A 153 -1.79 -9.41 -17.58
CA ALA A 153 -2.35 -10.75 -17.71
C ALA A 153 -3.16 -11.16 -16.48
N LEU A 154 -2.63 -10.93 -15.27
CA LEU A 154 -3.34 -11.18 -14.00
C LEU A 154 -4.68 -10.44 -13.97
N ILE A 155 -4.70 -9.17 -14.32
CA ILE A 155 -5.92 -8.36 -14.36
C ILE A 155 -6.94 -8.94 -15.33
N LYS A 156 -6.52 -9.27 -16.55
CA LYS A 156 -7.43 -9.85 -17.55
C LYS A 156 -8.00 -11.18 -17.12
N ILE A 157 -7.18 -12.04 -16.49
CA ILE A 157 -7.63 -13.34 -15.95
C ILE A 157 -8.70 -13.12 -14.88
N PHE A 158 -8.51 -12.19 -13.95
CA PHE A 158 -9.49 -11.89 -12.91
C PHE A 158 -10.78 -11.28 -13.45
N GLN A 159 -10.72 -10.49 -14.54
CA GLN A 159 -11.92 -10.04 -15.25
C GLN A 159 -12.72 -11.24 -15.81
N GLU A 160 -12.03 -12.21 -16.41
CA GLU A 160 -12.70 -13.39 -16.97
C GLU A 160 -13.21 -14.36 -15.88
N ILE A 161 -12.55 -14.41 -14.72
CA ILE A 161 -13.07 -15.12 -13.53
C ILE A 161 -14.36 -14.47 -13.04
N GLU A 162 -14.39 -13.14 -12.91
CA GLU A 162 -15.58 -12.42 -12.44
C GLU A 162 -16.75 -12.50 -13.42
N ASN A 163 -16.44 -12.54 -14.73
CA ASN A 163 -17.43 -12.77 -15.79
C ASN A 163 -17.94 -14.23 -15.83
N GLY A 164 -17.36 -15.15 -15.05
CA GLY A 164 -17.71 -16.57 -15.04
C GLY A 164 -17.17 -17.37 -16.21
N ASN A 165 -16.23 -16.83 -16.99
CA ASN A 165 -15.63 -17.49 -18.15
C ASN A 165 -14.44 -18.38 -17.77
N ILE A 166 -13.81 -18.14 -16.62
CA ILE A 166 -12.69 -18.92 -16.07
C ILE A 166 -13.06 -19.38 -14.65
N ASP A 167 -12.90 -20.68 -14.37
CA ASP A 167 -13.02 -21.24 -13.02
C ASP A 167 -11.75 -20.93 -12.22
N HIS A 168 -11.84 -20.03 -11.24
CA HIS A 168 -10.73 -19.67 -10.37
C HIS A 168 -10.13 -20.89 -9.66
N ALA A 169 -10.97 -21.78 -9.12
CA ALA A 169 -10.47 -22.92 -8.34
C ALA A 169 -9.63 -23.89 -9.18
N ALA A 170 -9.96 -24.04 -10.47
CA ALA A 170 -9.21 -24.88 -11.38
C ALA A 170 -7.82 -24.31 -11.75
N HIS A 171 -7.63 -22.98 -11.66
CA HIS A 171 -6.41 -22.29 -12.11
C HIS A 171 -5.68 -21.52 -11.02
N ALA A 172 -6.13 -21.57 -9.76
CA ALA A 172 -5.58 -20.79 -8.65
C ALA A 172 -4.06 -20.99 -8.47
N ASN A 173 -3.59 -22.23 -8.48
CA ASN A 173 -2.16 -22.54 -8.34
C ASN A 173 -1.32 -21.95 -9.50
N GLU A 174 -1.85 -22.00 -10.72
CA GLU A 174 -1.14 -21.48 -11.91
C GLU A 174 -1.10 -19.95 -11.90
N ILE A 175 -2.19 -19.29 -11.46
CA ILE A 175 -2.26 -17.85 -11.26
C ILE A 175 -1.25 -17.39 -10.19
N GLU A 176 -1.18 -18.08 -9.06
CA GLU A 176 -0.19 -17.80 -8.02
C GLU A 176 1.24 -17.97 -8.53
N GLN A 177 1.56 -19.10 -9.16
CA GLN A 177 2.90 -19.36 -9.69
C GLN A 177 3.35 -18.34 -10.76
N MET A 178 2.43 -17.84 -11.58
CA MET A 178 2.72 -16.81 -12.56
C MET A 178 3.30 -15.56 -11.91
N ILE A 179 2.83 -15.18 -10.72
CA ILE A 179 3.24 -13.95 -10.02
C ILE A 179 4.33 -14.25 -8.99
N THR A 180 4.11 -15.20 -8.06
CA THR A 180 4.95 -15.39 -6.86
C THR A 180 6.36 -15.84 -7.21
N ILE A 181 6.50 -16.86 -8.05
CA ILE A 181 7.78 -17.40 -8.55
C ILE A 181 8.04 -17.04 -10.01
N SER A 182 7.23 -16.14 -10.56
CA SER A 182 7.38 -15.64 -11.92
C SER A 182 7.41 -16.74 -13.02
N SER A 183 6.59 -17.81 -12.89
CA SER A 183 6.54 -18.91 -13.84
C SER A 183 6.13 -18.46 -15.25
N ASN A 184 7.02 -18.64 -16.24
CA ASN A 184 6.74 -18.32 -17.64
C ASN A 184 5.81 -19.37 -18.29
N THR A 185 5.90 -20.63 -17.88
CA THR A 185 4.96 -21.68 -18.32
C THR A 185 3.54 -21.35 -17.87
N ALA A 186 3.36 -20.95 -16.60
CA ALA A 186 2.04 -20.53 -16.10
C ALA A 186 1.49 -19.33 -16.88
N TYR A 187 2.32 -18.31 -17.15
CA TYR A 187 1.91 -17.18 -18.00
C TYR A 187 1.46 -17.62 -19.39
N ASN A 188 2.24 -18.47 -20.08
CA ASN A 188 1.93 -18.94 -21.42
C ASN A 188 0.61 -19.74 -21.46
N ASN A 189 0.40 -20.61 -20.47
CA ASN A 189 -0.81 -21.41 -20.35
C ASN A 189 -2.04 -20.54 -20.11
N LEU A 190 -1.93 -19.58 -19.17
CA LEU A 190 -3.03 -18.69 -18.83
C LEU A 190 -3.37 -17.72 -19.97
N ALA A 191 -2.37 -17.25 -20.72
CA ALA A 191 -2.62 -16.50 -21.95
C ALA A 191 -3.32 -17.34 -23.02
N ALA A 192 -2.93 -18.61 -23.18
CA ALA A 192 -3.64 -19.52 -24.07
C ALA A 192 -5.06 -19.81 -23.58
N LEU A 193 -5.28 -19.98 -22.28
CA LEU A 193 -6.61 -20.15 -21.68
C LEU A 193 -7.53 -18.96 -22.00
N LEU A 194 -7.07 -17.73 -21.83
CA LEU A 194 -7.79 -16.52 -22.22
C LEU A 194 -8.24 -16.55 -23.68
N GLY A 195 -7.41 -17.07 -24.55
CA GLY A 195 -7.68 -17.18 -25.98
C GLY A 195 -8.40 -18.47 -26.42
N GLY A 196 -8.97 -19.25 -25.49
CA GLY A 196 -9.63 -20.51 -25.82
C GLY A 196 -8.68 -21.57 -26.38
N GLY A 197 -7.45 -21.59 -25.95
CA GLY A 197 -6.35 -22.47 -26.40
C GLY A 197 -5.37 -21.79 -27.38
N ASN A 198 -5.62 -20.54 -27.78
CA ASN A 198 -4.77 -19.76 -28.68
C ASN A 198 -4.08 -18.61 -27.92
N GLY A 199 -2.77 -18.72 -27.65
CA GLY A 199 -2.01 -17.73 -26.90
C GLY A 199 -2.02 -16.34 -27.55
N ILE A 200 -1.92 -16.24 -28.88
CA ILE A 200 -1.98 -14.95 -29.59
C ILE A 200 -3.33 -14.26 -29.42
N TYR A 201 -4.43 -15.03 -29.47
CA TYR A 201 -5.75 -14.45 -29.22
C TYR A 201 -5.92 -14.01 -27.76
N GLY A 202 -5.30 -14.74 -26.81
CA GLY A 202 -5.23 -14.32 -25.41
C GLY A 202 -4.49 -12.99 -25.23
N LEU A 203 -3.33 -12.82 -25.89
CA LEU A 203 -2.62 -11.53 -25.87
C LEU A 203 -3.44 -10.40 -26.51
N TYR A 204 -4.15 -10.69 -27.59
CA TYR A 204 -5.06 -9.70 -28.18
C TYR A 204 -6.09 -9.19 -27.15
N GLN A 205 -6.70 -10.10 -26.37
CA GLN A 205 -7.64 -9.71 -25.32
C GLN A 205 -6.97 -8.87 -24.20
N ILE A 206 -5.72 -9.22 -23.82
CA ILE A 206 -4.95 -8.42 -22.83
C ILE A 206 -4.67 -7.05 -23.41
N ASN A 207 -4.22 -6.95 -24.67
CA ASN A 207 -3.94 -5.67 -25.34
C ASN A 207 -5.20 -4.78 -25.42
N GLN A 208 -6.37 -5.36 -25.76
CA GLN A 208 -7.63 -4.60 -25.76
C GLN A 208 -7.94 -4.02 -24.38
N MET A 209 -7.81 -4.80 -23.32
CA MET A 209 -7.97 -4.33 -21.94
C MET A 209 -6.95 -3.22 -21.60
N CYS A 210 -5.68 -3.35 -22.01
CA CYS A 210 -4.67 -2.31 -21.80
C CYS A 210 -5.09 -0.99 -22.44
N ILE A 211 -5.60 -1.03 -23.68
CA ILE A 211 -6.13 0.16 -24.38
C ILE A 211 -7.31 0.78 -23.60
N GLU A 212 -8.28 -0.05 -23.17
CA GLU A 212 -9.45 0.38 -22.41
C GLU A 212 -9.08 1.02 -21.06
N LEU A 213 -7.99 0.55 -20.43
CA LEU A 213 -7.45 1.11 -19.19
C LEU A 213 -6.57 2.34 -19.39
N GLY A 214 -6.32 2.75 -20.65
CA GLY A 214 -5.55 3.95 -20.98
C GLY A 214 -4.03 3.75 -21.02
N LEU A 215 -3.56 2.51 -21.23
CA LEU A 215 -2.14 2.23 -21.43
C LEU A 215 -1.77 2.51 -22.89
N GLU A 216 -0.92 3.51 -23.10
CA GLU A 216 -0.61 4.00 -24.45
C GLU A 216 0.56 3.24 -25.10
N ASN A 217 1.38 2.55 -24.31
CA ASN A 217 2.67 1.99 -24.76
C ASN A 217 2.85 0.51 -24.37
N THR A 218 1.82 -0.14 -23.86
CA THR A 218 1.87 -1.56 -23.51
C THR A 218 1.23 -2.38 -24.61
N GLU A 219 2.05 -3.20 -25.26
CA GLU A 219 1.63 -4.08 -26.34
C GLU A 219 2.34 -5.42 -26.25
N LEU A 220 1.60 -6.52 -26.33
CA LEU A 220 2.07 -7.89 -26.15
C LEU A 220 1.91 -8.69 -27.44
N HIS A 221 2.99 -9.35 -27.87
CA HIS A 221 3.08 -10.08 -29.14
C HIS A 221 3.52 -11.52 -28.98
N HIS A 222 4.09 -11.89 -27.83
CA HIS A 222 4.57 -13.25 -27.61
C HIS A 222 4.55 -13.66 -26.15
N GLY A 223 4.53 -14.98 -25.91
CA GLY A 223 4.74 -15.59 -24.61
C GLY A 223 6.14 -15.36 -24.05
N LEU A 224 6.46 -16.00 -22.95
CA LEU A 224 7.74 -15.83 -22.27
C LEU A 224 8.62 -17.09 -22.34
N LEU A 225 9.93 -16.89 -22.53
CA LEU A 225 10.96 -17.92 -22.48
C LEU A 225 11.95 -17.64 -21.32
N PRO A 226 12.56 -18.69 -20.71
CA PRO A 226 12.23 -20.10 -20.92
C PRO A 226 10.84 -20.42 -20.35
N GLY A 227 10.06 -21.22 -21.06
CA GLY A 227 8.73 -21.64 -20.66
C GLY A 227 8.12 -22.57 -21.70
N GLU A 228 7.29 -23.50 -21.25
CA GLU A 228 6.53 -24.36 -22.16
C GLU A 228 5.42 -23.58 -22.87
N ASN A 229 4.91 -24.15 -23.96
CA ASN A 229 3.79 -23.60 -24.73
C ASN A 229 4.01 -22.16 -25.25
N PHE A 230 5.26 -21.86 -25.62
CA PHE A 230 5.59 -20.56 -26.21
C PHE A 230 4.86 -20.29 -27.51
N PHE A 231 4.46 -19.07 -27.73
CA PHE A 231 3.77 -18.59 -28.94
C PHE A 231 4.20 -17.17 -29.29
N THR A 232 4.07 -16.77 -30.56
CA THR A 232 4.42 -15.43 -31.05
C THR A 232 3.69 -15.13 -32.36
N ASP A 233 3.40 -13.85 -32.58
CA ASP A 233 2.98 -13.31 -33.89
C ASP A 233 4.17 -12.67 -34.67
N GLY A 234 5.36 -12.70 -34.06
CA GLY A 234 6.58 -12.13 -34.63
C GLY A 234 6.91 -10.71 -34.17
N GLY A 235 6.01 -10.06 -33.45
CA GLY A 235 6.25 -8.74 -32.81
C GLY A 235 7.03 -8.86 -31.50
N ALA A 236 7.45 -7.72 -30.97
CA ALA A 236 8.12 -7.61 -29.69
C ALA A 236 7.19 -7.04 -28.61
N ASN A 237 7.18 -7.63 -27.41
CA ASN A 237 6.50 -7.04 -26.27
C ASN A 237 7.13 -5.68 -25.91
N THR A 238 6.30 -4.70 -25.62
CA THR A 238 6.73 -3.39 -25.18
C THR A 238 5.88 -2.88 -24.02
N SER A 239 6.47 -2.10 -23.13
CA SER A 239 5.79 -1.35 -22.08
C SER A 239 6.71 -0.28 -21.50
N ASN A 240 6.24 0.45 -20.49
CA ASN A 240 7.04 1.43 -19.75
C ASN A 240 6.58 1.53 -18.28
N PRO A 241 7.39 2.17 -17.41
CA PRO A 241 7.05 2.32 -16.00
C PRO A 241 5.73 3.03 -15.72
N LYS A 242 5.33 4.01 -16.53
CA LYS A 242 4.09 4.75 -16.32
C LYS A 242 2.86 3.88 -16.56
N ASP A 243 2.85 3.12 -17.65
CA ASP A 243 1.73 2.22 -17.99
C ASP A 243 1.53 1.15 -16.90
N ILE A 244 2.64 0.54 -16.45
CA ILE A 244 2.59 -0.41 -15.34
C ILE A 244 2.14 0.26 -14.04
N GLY A 245 2.58 1.49 -13.78
CA GLY A 245 2.13 2.29 -12.63
C GLY A 245 0.63 2.59 -12.65
N ILE A 246 0.05 2.87 -13.82
CA ILE A 246 -1.40 3.06 -14.00
C ILE A 246 -2.18 1.78 -13.60
N LEU A 247 -1.69 0.59 -13.94
CA LEU A 247 -2.32 -0.66 -13.53
C LEU A 247 -2.33 -0.83 -12.01
N PHE A 248 -1.21 -0.57 -11.35
CA PHE A 248 -1.11 -0.62 -9.89
C PHE A 248 -2.00 0.44 -9.22
N GLU A 249 -2.09 1.65 -9.78
CA GLU A 249 -2.98 2.69 -9.28
C GLU A 249 -4.45 2.25 -9.33
N LYS A 250 -4.88 1.73 -10.47
CA LYS A 250 -6.26 1.25 -10.67
C LYS A 250 -6.58 0.06 -9.77
N LEU A 251 -5.62 -0.85 -9.54
CA LEU A 251 -5.76 -1.94 -8.56
C LEU A 251 -5.94 -1.40 -7.15
N TYR A 252 -5.09 -0.45 -6.73
CA TYR A 252 -5.15 0.18 -5.42
C TYR A 252 -6.48 0.90 -5.19
N LYS A 253 -6.94 1.66 -6.17
CA LYS A 253 -8.21 2.40 -6.12
C LYS A 253 -9.44 1.52 -6.34
N LYS A 254 -9.25 0.23 -6.69
CA LYS A 254 -10.33 -0.73 -7.00
C LYS A 254 -11.20 -0.28 -8.18
N GLU A 255 -10.58 0.28 -9.20
CA GLU A 255 -11.24 0.87 -10.36
C GLU A 255 -11.29 -0.06 -11.58
N ILE A 256 -10.80 -1.31 -11.46
CA ILE A 256 -10.72 -2.24 -12.60
C ILE A 256 -11.90 -3.21 -12.63
N ILE A 257 -12.18 -3.85 -11.49
CA ILE A 257 -13.22 -4.85 -11.27
C ILE A 257 -13.71 -4.75 -9.82
N SER A 258 -14.39 -5.77 -9.28
CA SER A 258 -14.87 -5.73 -7.91
C SER A 258 -13.75 -5.50 -6.87
N ASP A 259 -14.11 -4.90 -5.75
CA ASP A 259 -13.23 -4.67 -4.60
C ASP A 259 -12.51 -5.95 -4.17
N LYS A 260 -13.27 -7.05 -4.12
CA LYS A 260 -12.73 -8.36 -3.72
C LYS A 260 -11.66 -8.85 -4.69
N ALA A 261 -11.91 -8.80 -5.99
CA ALA A 261 -10.97 -9.27 -7.00
C ALA A 261 -9.69 -8.40 -7.01
N CYS A 262 -9.81 -7.08 -6.83
CA CYS A 262 -8.64 -6.21 -6.67
C CYS A 262 -7.83 -6.57 -5.43
N GLN A 263 -8.47 -6.86 -4.28
CA GLN A 263 -7.78 -7.29 -3.07
C GLN A 263 -7.09 -8.66 -3.23
N ASP A 264 -7.74 -9.61 -3.88
CA ASP A 264 -7.16 -10.93 -4.16
C ASP A 264 -5.90 -10.80 -5.03
N MET A 265 -5.93 -9.99 -6.10
CA MET A 265 -4.76 -9.71 -6.95
C MET A 265 -3.63 -9.02 -6.16
N ILE A 266 -3.95 -8.02 -5.34
CA ILE A 266 -2.98 -7.35 -4.47
C ILE A 266 -2.34 -8.34 -3.50
N SER A 267 -3.11 -9.28 -2.94
CA SER A 267 -2.59 -10.32 -2.04
C SER A 267 -1.60 -11.24 -2.75
N ILE A 268 -1.89 -11.64 -3.98
CA ILE A 268 -0.98 -12.44 -4.82
C ILE A 268 0.30 -11.65 -5.14
N LEU A 269 0.18 -10.35 -5.47
CA LEU A 269 1.34 -9.48 -5.75
C LEU A 269 2.21 -9.25 -4.50
N LYS A 270 1.64 -9.17 -3.30
CA LYS A 270 2.40 -9.13 -2.03
C LYS A 270 3.18 -10.41 -1.74
N ALA A 271 2.75 -11.53 -2.30
CA ALA A 271 3.41 -12.83 -2.16
C ALA A 271 4.55 -13.05 -3.17
N CYS A 272 4.93 -12.07 -3.99
CA CYS A 272 6.09 -12.15 -4.87
C CYS A 272 7.35 -12.50 -4.06
N GLU A 273 8.08 -13.54 -4.49
CA GLU A 273 9.23 -14.07 -3.75
C GLU A 273 10.55 -13.34 -4.05
N ASP A 274 10.64 -12.71 -5.22
CA ASP A 274 11.81 -11.93 -5.63
C ASP A 274 11.79 -10.57 -4.92
N ARG A 275 12.81 -10.29 -4.09
CA ARG A 275 12.80 -9.15 -3.15
C ARG A 275 14.13 -8.40 -3.10
N ASP A 276 15.00 -8.62 -4.07
CA ASP A 276 16.35 -8.05 -4.05
C ASP A 276 16.43 -6.63 -4.65
N GLU A 277 15.37 -6.18 -5.32
CA GLU A 277 15.28 -4.90 -6.01
C GLU A 277 14.71 -3.78 -5.09
N ILE A 278 13.54 -3.25 -5.41
CA ILE A 278 12.88 -2.16 -4.66
C ILE A 278 12.61 -2.57 -3.20
N GLN A 279 12.13 -3.80 -2.98
CA GLN A 279 11.81 -4.31 -1.64
C GLN A 279 12.99 -4.26 -0.68
N ALA A 280 14.22 -4.55 -1.15
CA ALA A 280 15.41 -4.52 -0.31
C ALA A 280 15.83 -3.10 0.13
N GLY A 281 15.34 -2.06 -0.54
CA GLY A 281 15.49 -0.66 -0.14
C GLY A 281 14.47 -0.19 0.91
N LEU A 282 13.43 -0.98 1.18
CA LEU A 282 12.38 -0.65 2.14
C LEU A 282 12.77 -1.09 3.57
N ASP A 283 12.22 -0.41 4.57
CA ASP A 283 12.38 -0.84 5.97
C ASP A 283 11.62 -2.15 6.23
N LYS A 284 12.14 -2.93 7.18
CA LYS A 284 11.51 -4.20 7.58
C LYS A 284 10.06 -3.97 8.04
N GLY A 285 9.14 -4.75 7.46
CA GLY A 285 7.72 -4.73 7.80
C GLY A 285 6.88 -3.82 6.90
N ILE A 286 7.49 -3.09 5.97
CA ILE A 286 6.76 -2.39 4.92
C ILE A 286 6.31 -3.41 3.87
N GLU A 287 5.02 -3.48 3.61
CA GLU A 287 4.46 -4.35 2.58
C GLU A 287 4.64 -3.74 1.19
N PHE A 288 4.93 -4.58 0.22
CA PHE A 288 5.08 -4.20 -1.18
C PHE A 288 4.33 -5.20 -2.07
N ALA A 289 3.28 -4.75 -2.74
CA ALA A 289 2.57 -5.55 -3.75
C ALA A 289 3.21 -5.25 -5.11
N HIS A 290 4.00 -6.19 -5.64
CA HIS A 290 4.86 -5.90 -6.78
C HIS A 290 5.04 -7.06 -7.75
N LYS A 291 5.69 -6.76 -8.86
CA LYS A 291 6.21 -7.72 -9.81
C LYS A 291 7.57 -7.31 -10.31
N THR A 292 8.49 -8.27 -10.40
CA THR A 292 9.81 -8.11 -10.99
C THR A 292 9.82 -8.60 -12.44
N GLY A 293 10.82 -8.18 -13.21
CA GLY A 293 11.07 -8.66 -14.57
C GLY A 293 12.56 -8.62 -14.90
N ALA A 294 13.10 -9.74 -15.37
CA ALA A 294 14.51 -9.81 -15.77
C ALA A 294 14.69 -10.62 -17.06
N ALA A 295 15.56 -10.13 -17.93
CA ALA A 295 16.07 -10.83 -19.12
C ALA A 295 17.38 -10.17 -19.56
N ASP A 296 18.43 -10.95 -19.77
CA ASP A 296 19.76 -10.46 -20.16
C ASP A 296 20.25 -9.30 -19.27
N LEU A 297 20.28 -8.08 -19.82
CA LEU A 297 20.70 -6.86 -19.13
C LEU A 297 19.52 -5.97 -18.69
N LEU A 298 18.30 -6.46 -18.84
CA LEU A 298 17.08 -5.79 -18.44
C LEU A 298 16.66 -6.25 -17.04
N TYR A 299 16.40 -5.29 -16.15
CA TYR A 299 15.91 -5.54 -14.81
C TYR A 299 14.83 -4.51 -14.47
N HIS A 300 13.68 -4.99 -14.04
CA HIS A 300 12.50 -4.18 -13.75
C HIS A 300 11.90 -4.60 -12.43
N ASP A 301 11.39 -3.66 -11.69
CA ASP A 301 10.56 -3.91 -10.52
C ASP A 301 9.55 -2.77 -10.36
N GLY A 302 8.38 -3.07 -9.83
CA GLY A 302 7.41 -2.03 -9.56
C GLY A 302 6.14 -2.54 -8.91
N GLY A 303 5.51 -1.63 -8.17
CA GLY A 303 4.31 -1.96 -7.43
C GLY A 303 3.84 -0.87 -6.49
N ILE A 304 2.99 -1.27 -5.53
CA ILE A 304 2.40 -0.43 -4.50
C ILE A 304 3.15 -0.64 -3.20
N VAL A 305 3.79 0.40 -2.69
CA VAL A 305 4.41 0.41 -1.35
C VAL A 305 3.38 0.89 -0.34
N TYR A 306 3.10 0.06 0.67
CA TYR A 306 2.17 0.36 1.75
C TYR A 306 2.90 1.01 2.93
N LEU A 307 2.93 2.32 2.92
CA LEU A 307 3.47 3.13 4.01
C LEU A 307 2.31 3.85 4.71
N PRO A 308 2.06 3.61 6.02
CA PRO A 308 0.89 4.14 6.71
C PRO A 308 0.59 5.61 6.42
N GLY A 309 -0.56 5.88 5.79
CA GLY A 309 -1.03 7.20 5.37
C GLY A 309 -0.26 7.87 4.24
N ARG A 310 0.68 7.14 3.62
CA ARG A 310 1.56 7.61 2.57
C ARG A 310 1.89 6.52 1.55
N ASP A 311 0.90 5.73 1.19
CA ASP A 311 1.05 4.71 0.17
C ASP A 311 1.45 5.36 -1.16
N TYR A 312 2.31 4.70 -1.90
CA TYR A 312 2.81 5.20 -3.17
C TYR A 312 3.08 4.09 -4.17
N ILE A 313 3.14 4.47 -5.43
CA ILE A 313 3.56 3.60 -6.53
C ILE A 313 4.98 3.96 -6.92
N LEU A 314 5.81 2.96 -7.09
CA LEU A 314 7.15 3.07 -7.65
C LEU A 314 7.33 1.97 -8.69
N VAL A 315 7.71 2.36 -9.91
CA VAL A 315 8.06 1.44 -11.00
C VAL A 315 9.38 1.88 -11.62
N ILE A 316 10.33 0.95 -11.73
CA ILE A 316 11.65 1.17 -12.29
C ILE A 316 11.89 0.15 -13.40
N PHE A 317 12.18 0.64 -14.59
CA PHE A 317 12.70 -0.14 -15.70
C PHE A 317 14.15 0.23 -15.94
N SER A 318 15.02 -0.76 -16.11
CA SER A 318 16.45 -0.53 -16.37
C SER A 318 16.98 -1.46 -17.45
N ASN A 319 17.97 -0.95 -18.19
CA ASN A 319 18.70 -1.68 -19.22
C ASN A 319 20.17 -1.31 -19.17
N GLN A 320 21.05 -2.32 -19.16
CA GLN A 320 22.52 -2.16 -19.15
C GLN A 320 23.07 -1.37 -17.94
N VAL A 321 22.43 -1.52 -16.79
CA VAL A 321 22.88 -0.91 -15.53
C VAL A 321 23.76 -1.89 -14.78
N SER A 322 25.05 -1.58 -14.62
CA SER A 322 26.05 -2.51 -14.03
C SER A 322 25.78 -2.86 -12.57
N ARG A 323 25.15 -1.95 -11.80
CA ARG A 323 24.78 -2.13 -10.38
C ARG A 323 23.28 -1.90 -10.18
N MET A 324 22.44 -2.64 -10.91
CA MET A 324 20.99 -2.42 -10.95
C MET A 324 20.31 -2.63 -9.59
N TYR A 325 20.75 -3.61 -8.78
CA TYR A 325 20.22 -3.81 -7.43
C TYR A 325 20.50 -2.62 -6.52
N ASP A 326 21.77 -2.17 -6.47
CA ASP A 326 22.15 -1.00 -5.67
C ASP A 326 21.34 0.24 -6.08
N MET A 327 21.15 0.44 -7.39
CA MET A 327 20.39 1.56 -7.94
C MET A 327 18.93 1.51 -7.49
N MET A 328 18.24 0.37 -7.64
CA MET A 328 16.83 0.23 -7.26
C MET A 328 16.63 0.38 -5.76
N GLN A 329 17.52 -0.21 -4.96
CA GLN A 329 17.49 -0.09 -3.50
C GLN A 329 17.75 1.36 -3.05
N GLU A 330 18.71 2.07 -3.67
CA GLU A 330 18.98 3.47 -3.30
C GLU A 330 17.84 4.40 -3.69
N VAL A 331 17.22 4.22 -4.85
CA VAL A 331 16.02 4.97 -5.27
C VAL A 331 14.87 4.70 -4.29
N SER A 332 14.58 3.43 -4.02
CA SER A 332 13.53 3.02 -3.08
C SER A 332 13.72 3.64 -1.70
N LYS A 333 14.93 3.55 -1.15
CA LYS A 333 15.27 4.12 0.15
C LYS A 333 15.18 5.64 0.18
N THR A 334 15.56 6.31 -0.90
CA THR A 334 15.47 7.77 -1.01
C THR A 334 14.02 8.23 -0.94
N ILE A 335 13.13 7.58 -1.72
CA ILE A 335 11.70 7.87 -1.71
C ILE A 335 11.08 7.56 -0.33
N LEU A 336 11.39 6.40 0.24
CA LEU A 336 10.89 6.02 1.56
C LEU A 336 11.27 7.04 2.64
N ASN A 337 12.54 7.47 2.66
CA ASN A 337 13.03 8.44 3.64
C ASN A 337 12.33 9.79 3.47
N TYR A 338 12.13 10.25 2.25
CA TYR A 338 11.36 11.46 1.97
C TYR A 338 9.92 11.33 2.47
N GLN A 339 9.21 10.27 2.10
CA GLN A 339 7.85 10.02 2.56
C GLN A 339 7.74 9.96 4.10
N LYS A 340 8.68 9.30 4.76
CA LYS A 340 8.75 9.26 6.23
C LYS A 340 9.03 10.63 6.85
N SER A 341 9.84 11.47 6.21
CA SER A 341 10.14 12.81 6.72
C SER A 341 8.92 13.70 6.78
N LEU A 342 7.94 13.47 5.90
CA LEU A 342 6.69 14.23 5.84
C LEU A 342 5.73 13.92 6.99
N THR A 343 5.83 12.76 7.62
CA THR A 343 5.10 12.45 8.85
C THR A 343 5.82 12.97 10.11
N GLY A 344 7.07 13.43 9.95
CA GLY A 344 7.94 13.85 11.04
C GLY A 344 8.42 12.68 11.90
N SER A 345 9.16 12.96 12.96
CA SER A 345 9.61 11.97 13.96
C SER A 345 8.52 11.63 14.99
N LYS A 346 7.24 11.79 14.62
CA LYS A 346 6.11 11.58 15.55
C LYS A 346 5.81 10.10 15.66
N ASP A 347 5.48 9.67 16.86
CA ASP A 347 5.04 8.31 17.12
C ASP A 347 3.74 8.00 16.34
N ILE A 348 3.60 6.75 15.91
CA ILE A 348 2.37 6.23 15.32
C ILE A 348 1.75 5.24 16.30
N ILE A 349 0.50 5.49 16.68
CA ILE A 349 -0.31 4.55 17.46
C ILE A 349 -1.03 3.64 16.48
N TYR A 350 -0.71 2.36 16.47
CA TYR A 350 -1.43 1.36 15.67
C TYR A 350 -2.63 0.84 16.46
N VAL A 351 -3.83 1.01 15.90
CA VAL A 351 -5.06 0.42 16.42
C VAL A 351 -5.03 -1.05 16.04
N GLN A 352 -4.89 -1.93 17.04
CA GLN A 352 -5.07 -3.36 16.84
C GLN A 352 -6.57 -3.61 16.66
N ASP A 353 -6.96 -4.28 15.58
CA ASP A 353 -8.32 -4.75 15.39
C ASP A 353 -8.72 -5.60 16.63
N ALA A 354 -9.84 -5.19 17.26
CA ALA A 354 -10.37 -5.87 18.46
C ALA A 354 -11.15 -7.11 18.04
#